data_83c41cddfc0c4df55f31656b680d81d1
#
_entry.id   83c41cddfc0c4df55f31656b680d81d1
#
_cell.length_a   1.000
_cell.length_b   1.000
_cell.length_c   1.000
_cell.angle_alpha   90.00
_cell.angle_beta   90.00
_cell.angle_gamma   90.00
#
_symmetry.space_group_name_H-M   'P 1'
#
loop_
_entity.id
_entity.type
_entity.pdbx_description
1 polymer ?
#
loop_
_entity_poly.entity_id
_entity_poly.type
_entity_poly.pdbx_seq_one_letter_code
_entity_poly.pdbx_strand_id
1 'polypeptide(L)'
;MHVYDPELGVSVVELGMVRDVEADDQDVVVTVALTTTGCPLRTQIERDIREAVASLDGVRGVRLVFETMSGDEKRTAMMAARAAAQRRAPTTSLAPTTPVLAIASGKGGVGKSSVTANLATALALAGLTVGVLDADVWGFSLARLLDVEGEVQAVAGKMQPLVRRVGAGEIRLLSMGLLADEDQALLWRGLIVQKAVAQFIEDADWSGVDYLLIDTPPGTGDIAMTLARLLPTMGQLIVTTPNRAAQRIAARAADFARKSNIRILGVIENMSAFTCSCGERHAIFGQGGGADLAAQLRVPLLASIPLHGDVAHGSDAGRPVVTGEDGDGVFSALAARILSDVAPPAGALGCSARLLDAIARAVDGI
;
A
#
# COMPACT_ATOMS: atom_id res chain seq x y z
N MET A 1 -0.72 -7.01 32.08
CA MET A 1 -0.42 -5.60 31.78
C MET A 1 -0.77 -5.33 30.33
N HIS A 2 -1.69 -4.40 30.04
CA HIS A 2 -2.18 -4.11 28.69
C HIS A 2 -1.67 -2.74 28.21
N VAL A 3 -0.36 -2.55 28.22
CA VAL A 3 0.27 -1.35 27.64
C VAL A 3 0.72 -1.68 26.22
N TYR A 4 0.30 -0.85 25.27
CA TYR A 4 0.56 -1.05 23.86
C TYR A 4 1.47 0.05 23.32
N ASP A 5 2.40 -0.31 22.44
CA ASP A 5 3.13 0.67 21.66
C ASP A 5 2.15 1.41 20.72
N PRO A 6 2.07 2.77 20.78
CA PRO A 6 1.06 3.52 20.04
C PRO A 6 1.21 3.45 18.52
N GLU A 7 2.43 3.23 18.00
CA GLU A 7 2.69 3.11 16.56
C GLU A 7 2.40 1.70 16.06
N LEU A 8 2.81 0.68 16.81
CA LEU A 8 2.73 -0.71 16.38
C LEU A 8 1.43 -1.38 16.85
N GLY A 9 0.73 -0.80 17.85
CA GLY A 9 -0.48 -1.36 18.43
C GLY A 9 -0.25 -2.73 19.09
N VAL A 10 0.97 -3.10 19.39
CA VAL A 10 1.39 -4.37 20.00
C VAL A 10 1.81 -4.12 21.44
N SER A 11 1.57 -5.10 22.33
CA SER A 11 1.97 -4.98 23.74
C SER A 11 3.47 -4.74 23.86
N VAL A 12 3.87 -3.77 24.69
CA VAL A 12 5.30 -3.51 24.98
C VAL A 12 6.02 -4.73 25.55
N VAL A 13 5.30 -5.64 26.21
CA VAL A 13 5.85 -6.93 26.69
C VAL A 13 6.08 -7.89 25.53
N GLU A 14 5.12 -8.01 24.60
CA GLU A 14 5.22 -8.87 23.41
C GLU A 14 6.32 -8.38 22.46
N LEU A 15 6.55 -7.09 22.40
CA LEU A 15 7.65 -6.47 21.65
C LEU A 15 9.04 -6.70 22.30
N GLY A 16 9.09 -7.27 23.52
CA GLY A 16 10.35 -7.39 24.27
C GLY A 16 10.92 -6.04 24.72
N MET A 17 10.06 -5.01 24.82
CA MET A 17 10.48 -3.70 25.32
C MET A 17 10.68 -3.69 26.84
N VAL A 18 9.96 -4.53 27.58
CA VAL A 18 10.15 -4.70 29.01
C VAL A 18 11.26 -5.71 29.24
N ARG A 19 12.41 -5.24 29.75
CA ARG A 19 13.58 -6.09 30.04
C ARG A 19 13.51 -6.72 31.42
N ASP A 20 13.14 -5.92 32.40
CA ASP A 20 13.15 -6.36 33.78
C ASP A 20 12.10 -5.62 34.60
N VAL A 21 11.62 -6.31 35.64
CA VAL A 21 10.67 -5.77 36.61
C VAL A 21 11.14 -6.18 38.01
N GLU A 22 11.65 -5.25 38.77
CA GLU A 22 12.06 -5.44 40.16
C GLU A 22 10.97 -4.86 41.07
N ALA A 23 10.55 -5.63 42.07
CA ALA A 23 9.63 -5.18 43.09
C ALA A 23 10.27 -5.31 44.47
N ASP A 24 10.32 -4.20 45.22
CA ASP A 24 10.82 -4.12 46.56
C ASP A 24 9.74 -3.50 47.46
N ASP A 25 9.22 -4.32 48.41
CA ASP A 25 8.11 -4.00 49.29
C ASP A 25 6.88 -3.42 48.57
N GLN A 26 6.87 -2.11 48.27
CA GLN A 26 5.78 -1.38 47.65
C GLN A 26 6.20 -0.55 46.47
N ASP A 27 7.49 -0.54 46.13
CA ASP A 27 8.08 0.15 44.98
C ASP A 27 8.39 -0.81 43.86
N VAL A 28 8.03 -0.42 42.61
CA VAL A 28 8.28 -1.21 41.42
C VAL A 28 9.17 -0.44 40.46
N VAL A 29 10.26 -1.08 40.05
CA VAL A 29 11.17 -0.54 39.01
C VAL A 29 10.97 -1.34 37.74
N VAL A 30 10.62 -0.66 36.63
CA VAL A 30 10.46 -1.31 35.32
C VAL A 30 11.53 -0.78 34.38
N THR A 31 12.36 -1.67 33.84
CA THR A 31 13.35 -1.35 32.82
C THR A 31 12.78 -1.55 31.42
N VAL A 32 12.71 -0.46 30.65
CA VAL A 32 12.10 -0.41 29.32
C VAL A 32 13.14 -0.07 28.25
N ALA A 33 13.31 -0.93 27.27
CA ALA A 33 14.19 -0.71 26.14
C ALA A 33 13.42 -0.07 24.96
N LEU A 34 13.87 1.09 24.50
CA LEU A 34 13.31 1.80 23.36
C LEU A 34 14.15 1.55 22.10
N THR A 35 13.52 1.62 20.94
CA THR A 35 14.20 1.45 19.65
C THR A 35 15.22 2.55 19.35
N THR A 36 15.00 3.76 19.88
CA THR A 36 15.92 4.91 19.76
C THR A 36 15.94 5.72 21.06
N THR A 37 17.06 6.39 21.35
CA THR A 37 17.18 7.29 22.51
C THR A 37 16.27 8.51 22.44
N GLY A 38 15.88 8.93 21.24
CA GLY A 38 15.00 10.07 20.96
C GLY A 38 13.58 9.68 20.56
N CYS A 39 13.04 8.59 21.10
CA CYS A 39 11.68 8.14 20.78
C CYS A 39 10.65 9.24 21.12
N PRO A 40 9.88 9.77 20.14
CA PRO A 40 8.90 10.83 20.39
C PRO A 40 7.74 10.36 21.27
N LEU A 41 7.51 9.05 21.34
CA LEU A 41 6.44 8.42 22.11
C LEU A 41 6.86 8.04 23.54
N ARG A 42 8.11 8.30 23.91
CA ARG A 42 8.65 7.95 25.24
C ARG A 42 7.73 8.43 26.39
N THR A 43 7.28 9.65 26.33
CA THR A 43 6.43 10.25 27.38
C THR A 43 5.07 9.54 27.47
N GLN A 44 4.50 9.13 26.34
CA GLN A 44 3.25 8.39 26.33
C GLN A 44 3.42 6.98 26.89
N ILE A 45 4.43 6.24 26.42
CA ILE A 45 4.76 4.88 26.93
C ILE A 45 5.06 4.95 28.43
N GLU A 46 5.78 5.96 28.90
CA GLU A 46 6.08 6.17 30.31
C GLU A 46 4.80 6.34 31.14
N ARG A 47 3.88 7.20 30.68
CA ARG A 47 2.62 7.43 31.36
C ARG A 47 1.79 6.15 31.41
N ASP A 48 1.63 5.46 30.27
CA ASP A 48 0.76 4.29 30.16
C ASP A 48 1.29 3.11 31.01
N ILE A 49 2.62 2.91 31.08
CA ILE A 49 3.25 1.91 31.96
C ILE A 49 3.06 2.30 33.44
N ARG A 50 3.29 3.57 33.78
CA ARG A 50 3.14 4.07 35.15
C ARG A 50 1.71 3.88 35.65
N GLU A 51 0.72 4.26 34.86
CA GLU A 51 -0.69 4.08 35.19
C GLU A 51 -1.05 2.59 35.38
N ALA A 52 -0.58 1.74 34.46
CA ALA A 52 -0.88 0.31 34.54
C ALA A 52 -0.22 -0.38 35.74
N VAL A 53 0.98 0.01 36.16
CA VAL A 53 1.67 -0.55 37.33
C VAL A 53 1.09 0.03 38.62
N ALA A 54 0.82 1.33 38.69
CA ALA A 54 0.23 1.98 39.86
C ALA A 54 -1.18 1.51 40.16
N SER A 55 -1.91 0.94 39.18
CA SER A 55 -3.23 0.35 39.39
C SER A 55 -3.23 -1.01 40.11
N LEU A 56 -2.04 -1.59 40.35
CA LEU A 56 -1.93 -2.87 41.05
C LEU A 56 -2.00 -2.69 42.58
N ASP A 57 -2.70 -3.60 43.26
CA ASP A 57 -2.82 -3.57 44.70
C ASP A 57 -1.44 -3.72 45.37
N GLY A 58 -1.15 -2.85 46.32
CA GLY A 58 0.07 -2.85 47.11
C GLY A 58 1.20 -2.02 46.53
N VAL A 59 1.09 -1.47 45.30
CA VAL A 59 2.11 -0.62 44.70
C VAL A 59 1.94 0.83 45.13
N ARG A 60 2.99 1.45 45.71
CA ARG A 60 3.04 2.85 46.11
C ARG A 60 3.90 3.75 45.24
N GLY A 61 4.99 3.18 44.70
CA GLY A 61 5.90 3.90 43.87
C GLY A 61 6.23 3.12 42.57
N VAL A 62 6.32 3.86 41.43
CA VAL A 62 6.71 3.29 40.15
C VAL A 62 7.84 4.11 39.57
N ARG A 63 8.98 3.45 39.37
CA ARG A 63 10.14 4.04 38.72
C ARG A 63 10.40 3.35 37.39
N LEU A 64 10.62 4.14 36.34
CA LEU A 64 10.93 3.64 35.00
C LEU A 64 12.38 3.95 34.65
N VAL A 65 13.10 2.97 34.17
CA VAL A 65 14.46 3.08 33.65
C VAL A 65 14.38 2.84 32.16
N PHE A 66 14.87 3.80 31.35
CA PHE A 66 14.84 3.68 29.91
C PHE A 66 16.23 3.38 29.38
N GLU A 67 16.32 2.36 28.54
CA GLU A 67 17.52 1.93 27.84
C GLU A 67 17.28 1.93 26.32
N THR A 68 18.33 1.69 25.54
CA THR A 68 18.22 1.56 24.09
C THR A 68 18.40 0.11 23.69
N MET A 69 17.54 -0.39 22.81
CA MET A 69 17.65 -1.73 22.24
C MET A 69 18.93 -1.90 21.44
N SER A 70 19.57 -3.04 21.58
CA SER A 70 20.61 -3.53 20.69
C SER A 70 20.07 -3.80 19.28
N GLY A 71 20.96 -4.04 18.31
CA GLY A 71 20.56 -4.40 16.96
C GLY A 71 19.75 -5.70 16.88
N ASP A 72 20.07 -6.67 17.74
CA ASP A 72 19.39 -7.97 17.80
C ASP A 72 18.00 -7.83 18.43
N GLU A 73 17.89 -7.09 19.51
CA GLU A 73 16.61 -6.82 20.16
C GLU A 73 15.65 -6.06 19.23
N LYS A 74 16.16 -5.08 18.46
CA LYS A 74 15.36 -4.39 17.44
C LYS A 74 14.83 -5.35 16.38
N ARG A 75 15.66 -6.31 15.92
CA ARG A 75 15.21 -7.34 14.97
C ARG A 75 14.12 -8.22 15.56
N THR A 76 14.31 -8.66 16.81
CA THR A 76 13.33 -9.49 17.53
C THR A 76 12.01 -8.74 17.74
N ALA A 77 12.05 -7.51 18.21
CA ALA A 77 10.86 -6.66 18.36
C ALA A 77 10.10 -6.46 17.04
N MET A 78 10.85 -6.26 15.95
CA MET A 78 10.29 -6.14 14.61
C MET A 78 9.64 -7.44 14.12
N MET A 79 10.25 -8.60 14.41
CA MET A 79 9.65 -9.90 14.09
C MET A 79 8.38 -10.15 14.92
N ALA A 80 8.38 -9.80 16.21
CA ALA A 80 7.21 -9.89 17.07
C ALA A 80 6.07 -8.97 16.58
N ALA A 81 6.39 -7.73 16.21
CA ALA A 81 5.43 -6.80 15.62
C ALA A 81 4.80 -7.34 14.33
N ARG A 82 5.60 -7.95 13.45
CA ARG A 82 5.10 -8.62 12.23
C ARG A 82 4.20 -9.81 12.54
N ALA A 83 4.62 -10.68 13.46
CA ALA A 83 3.81 -11.82 13.87
C ALA A 83 2.48 -11.39 14.51
N ALA A 84 2.50 -10.33 15.31
CA ALA A 84 1.29 -9.75 15.89
C ALA A 84 0.38 -9.09 14.83
N ALA A 85 0.95 -8.39 13.86
CA ALA A 85 0.21 -7.84 12.72
C ALA A 85 -0.43 -8.95 11.88
N GLN A 86 0.27 -10.05 11.65
CA GLN A 86 -0.27 -11.22 10.94
C GLN A 86 -1.41 -11.91 11.73
N ARG A 87 -1.31 -12.00 13.06
CA ARG A 87 -2.39 -12.54 13.93
C ARG A 87 -3.60 -11.61 14.04
N ARG A 88 -3.39 -10.32 13.82
CA ARG A 88 -4.44 -9.29 13.75
C ARG A 88 -4.79 -8.98 12.29
N ALA A 89 -4.51 -9.93 11.36
CA ALA A 89 -4.90 -9.76 9.98
C ALA A 89 -6.36 -9.28 9.94
N PRO A 90 -6.62 -8.17 9.26
CA PRO A 90 -7.98 -7.64 9.18
C PRO A 90 -8.88 -8.71 8.58
N THR A 91 -10.12 -8.76 9.03
CA THR A 91 -11.16 -9.61 8.43
C THR A 91 -11.54 -9.05 7.06
N THR A 92 -10.61 -9.11 6.12
CA THR A 92 -10.88 -8.74 4.74
C THR A 92 -11.38 -9.94 3.96
N SER A 93 -12.25 -9.71 2.97
CA SER A 93 -12.67 -10.73 2.01
C SER A 93 -11.63 -11.00 0.92
N LEU A 94 -10.52 -10.27 0.94
CA LEU A 94 -9.41 -10.49 0.01
C LEU A 94 -8.71 -11.81 0.34
N ALA A 95 -8.58 -12.69 -0.64
CA ALA A 95 -7.87 -13.95 -0.43
C ALA A 95 -6.39 -13.68 -0.07
N PRO A 96 -5.81 -14.41 0.91
CA PRO A 96 -4.41 -14.22 1.32
C PRO A 96 -3.39 -14.40 0.19
N THR A 97 -3.79 -15.10 -0.86
CA THR A 97 -2.99 -15.39 -2.06
C THR A 97 -3.15 -14.35 -3.16
N THR A 98 -4.12 -13.43 -3.05
CA THR A 98 -4.32 -12.37 -4.03
C THR A 98 -3.13 -11.39 -4.00
N PRO A 99 -2.42 -11.21 -5.12
CA PRO A 99 -1.37 -10.21 -5.21
C PRO A 99 -1.91 -8.79 -5.02
N VAL A 100 -1.31 -8.05 -4.11
CA VAL A 100 -1.62 -6.64 -3.86
C VAL A 100 -0.47 -5.77 -4.34
N LEU A 101 -0.77 -4.84 -5.25
CA LEU A 101 0.19 -3.95 -5.87
C LEU A 101 -0.15 -2.49 -5.54
N ALA A 102 0.63 -1.86 -4.69
CA ALA A 102 0.54 -0.42 -4.45
C ALA A 102 1.28 0.33 -5.55
N ILE A 103 0.57 1.22 -6.24
CA ILE A 103 1.17 2.13 -7.22
C ILE A 103 1.52 3.42 -6.50
N ALA A 104 2.81 3.72 -6.41
CA ALA A 104 3.32 4.84 -5.64
C ALA A 104 4.20 5.76 -6.46
N SER A 105 4.30 7.00 -6.04
CA SER A 105 5.19 7.99 -6.65
C SER A 105 5.78 8.92 -5.60
N GLY A 106 6.96 9.45 -5.89
CA GLY A 106 7.60 10.41 -4.99
C GLY A 106 6.91 11.78 -4.99
N LYS A 107 6.30 12.19 -6.09
CA LYS A 107 5.63 13.49 -6.26
C LYS A 107 4.35 13.34 -7.09
N GLY A 108 3.46 14.31 -6.99
CA GLY A 108 2.28 14.44 -7.87
C GLY A 108 2.67 14.76 -9.33
N GLY A 109 1.74 14.50 -10.25
CA GLY A 109 1.89 14.86 -11.67
C GLY A 109 2.80 13.94 -12.49
N VAL A 110 3.20 12.77 -11.98
CA VAL A 110 3.96 11.77 -12.77
C VAL A 110 3.06 10.81 -13.56
N GLY A 111 1.74 10.97 -13.49
CA GLY A 111 0.77 10.11 -14.16
C GLY A 111 0.51 8.78 -13.45
N LYS A 112 0.70 8.71 -12.14
CA LYS A 112 0.48 7.52 -11.31
C LYS A 112 -0.90 6.88 -11.55
N SER A 113 -1.97 7.66 -11.39
CA SER A 113 -3.36 7.20 -11.56
C SER A 113 -3.68 6.78 -13.00
N SER A 114 -3.12 7.46 -14.01
CA SER A 114 -3.22 7.02 -15.41
C SER A 114 -2.54 5.66 -15.63
N VAL A 115 -1.37 5.44 -15.02
CA VAL A 115 -0.70 4.13 -15.06
C VAL A 115 -1.55 3.07 -14.34
N THR A 116 -2.12 3.38 -13.19
CA THR A 116 -3.00 2.48 -12.44
C THR A 116 -4.22 2.08 -13.26
N ALA A 117 -4.93 3.05 -13.87
CA ALA A 117 -6.12 2.80 -14.68
C ALA A 117 -5.83 1.94 -15.91
N ASN A 118 -4.76 2.26 -16.63
CA ASN A 118 -4.37 1.51 -17.83
C ASN A 118 -3.86 0.09 -17.48
N LEU A 119 -3.11 -0.07 -16.40
CA LEU A 119 -2.67 -1.39 -15.94
C LEU A 119 -3.86 -2.24 -15.48
N ALA A 120 -4.80 -1.67 -14.71
CA ALA A 120 -6.02 -2.37 -14.31
C ALA A 120 -6.82 -2.84 -15.53
N THR A 121 -6.96 -1.96 -16.52
CA THR A 121 -7.66 -2.27 -17.77
C THR A 121 -6.95 -3.35 -18.57
N ALA A 122 -5.61 -3.32 -18.67
CA ALA A 122 -4.82 -4.33 -19.37
C ALA A 122 -4.94 -5.72 -18.70
N LEU A 123 -4.94 -5.78 -17.37
CA LEU A 123 -5.14 -7.02 -16.61
C LEU A 123 -6.58 -7.55 -16.80
N ALA A 124 -7.58 -6.67 -16.80
CA ALA A 124 -8.97 -7.07 -17.05
C ALA A 124 -9.17 -7.56 -18.49
N LEU A 125 -8.54 -6.95 -19.50
CA LEU A 125 -8.53 -7.44 -20.88
C LEU A 125 -7.90 -8.85 -21.00
N ALA A 126 -6.96 -9.19 -20.10
CA ALA A 126 -6.43 -10.55 -19.99
C ALA A 126 -7.37 -11.53 -19.31
N GLY A 127 -8.62 -11.13 -19.00
CA GLY A 127 -9.67 -11.99 -18.43
C GLY A 127 -9.71 -12.05 -16.91
N LEU A 128 -9.03 -11.14 -16.22
CA LEU A 128 -8.93 -11.14 -14.76
C LEU A 128 -9.97 -10.23 -14.09
N THR A 129 -10.34 -10.55 -12.86
CA THR A 129 -11.09 -9.66 -11.97
C THR A 129 -10.10 -8.81 -11.18
N VAL A 130 -10.07 -7.51 -11.46
CA VAL A 130 -9.11 -6.57 -10.89
C VAL A 130 -9.79 -5.65 -9.89
N GLY A 131 -9.45 -5.79 -8.60
CA GLY A 131 -9.80 -4.81 -7.60
C GLY A 131 -8.93 -3.56 -7.77
N VAL A 132 -9.54 -2.40 -7.65
CA VAL A 132 -8.86 -1.10 -7.72
C VAL A 132 -9.31 -0.24 -6.55
N LEU A 133 -8.36 0.17 -5.72
CA LEU A 133 -8.58 1.08 -4.61
C LEU A 133 -7.89 2.42 -4.89
N ASP A 134 -8.66 3.49 -5.04
CA ASP A 134 -8.16 4.86 -5.10
C ASP A 134 -8.04 5.40 -3.68
N ALA A 135 -6.83 5.41 -3.14
CA ALA A 135 -6.51 5.92 -1.81
C ALA A 135 -5.96 7.36 -1.84
N ASP A 136 -5.92 8.02 -3.01
CA ASP A 136 -5.49 9.41 -3.15
C ASP A 136 -6.65 10.37 -2.87
N VAL A 137 -6.84 10.70 -1.60
CA VAL A 137 -7.97 11.53 -1.12
C VAL A 137 -8.01 12.93 -1.70
N TRP A 138 -6.84 13.49 -2.01
CA TRP A 138 -6.72 14.86 -2.50
C TRP A 138 -6.72 14.96 -4.03
N GLY A 139 -6.49 13.84 -4.69
CA GLY A 139 -6.36 13.77 -6.14
C GLY A 139 -7.07 12.55 -6.72
N PHE A 140 -8.17 12.12 -6.08
CA PHE A 140 -8.93 10.99 -6.60
C PHE A 140 -9.34 11.24 -8.05
N SER A 141 -9.07 10.27 -8.89
CA SER A 141 -9.29 10.41 -10.34
C SER A 141 -9.67 9.09 -11.01
N LEU A 142 -9.53 7.95 -10.32
CA LEU A 142 -9.71 6.65 -10.95
C LEU A 142 -11.16 6.39 -11.39
N ALA A 143 -12.16 6.90 -10.67
CA ALA A 143 -13.55 6.78 -11.07
C ALA A 143 -13.77 7.42 -12.46
N ARG A 144 -13.28 8.66 -12.66
CA ARG A 144 -13.33 9.35 -13.97
C ARG A 144 -12.47 8.65 -15.01
N LEU A 145 -11.22 8.28 -14.68
CA LEU A 145 -10.30 7.62 -15.61
C LEU A 145 -10.82 6.25 -16.10
N LEU A 146 -11.63 5.59 -15.30
CA LEU A 146 -12.23 4.30 -15.61
C LEU A 146 -13.69 4.39 -16.01
N ASP A 147 -14.27 5.59 -16.19
CA ASP A 147 -15.69 5.78 -16.52
C ASP A 147 -16.60 4.93 -15.64
N VAL A 148 -16.41 5.03 -14.32
CA VAL A 148 -17.19 4.31 -13.32
C VAL A 148 -17.95 5.33 -12.50
N GLU A 149 -19.25 5.29 -12.60
CA GLU A 149 -20.18 6.15 -11.88
C GLU A 149 -21.10 5.29 -10.99
N GLY A 150 -21.62 5.88 -9.93
CA GLY A 150 -22.59 5.26 -9.05
C GLY A 150 -22.28 5.46 -7.57
N GLU A 151 -23.19 4.97 -6.73
CA GLU A 151 -23.04 4.99 -5.28
C GLU A 151 -22.60 3.63 -4.75
N VAL A 152 -21.70 3.63 -3.79
CA VAL A 152 -21.27 2.42 -3.09
C VAL A 152 -22.39 1.93 -2.20
N GLN A 153 -22.90 0.74 -2.47
CA GLN A 153 -23.96 0.10 -1.68
C GLN A 153 -23.36 -0.86 -0.65
N ALA A 154 -24.07 -1.05 0.46
CA ALA A 154 -23.73 -2.07 1.44
C ALA A 154 -24.69 -3.27 1.30
N VAL A 155 -24.14 -4.46 1.05
CA VAL A 155 -24.88 -5.73 1.00
C VAL A 155 -24.33 -6.65 2.07
N ALA A 156 -25.18 -7.19 2.91
CA ALA A 156 -24.80 -8.04 4.05
C ALA A 156 -23.71 -7.44 4.94
N GLY A 157 -23.73 -6.11 5.11
CA GLY A 157 -22.73 -5.38 5.92
C GLY A 157 -21.39 -5.13 5.23
N LYS A 158 -21.23 -5.50 3.96
CA LYS A 158 -20.02 -5.23 3.18
C LYS A 158 -20.28 -4.21 2.08
N MET A 159 -19.34 -3.28 1.91
CA MET A 159 -19.34 -2.33 0.80
C MET A 159 -19.13 -3.07 -0.51
N GLN A 160 -19.98 -2.80 -1.50
CA GLN A 160 -19.85 -3.40 -2.83
C GLN A 160 -19.05 -2.46 -3.74
N PRO A 161 -17.87 -2.87 -4.24
CA PRO A 161 -17.15 -2.10 -5.23
C PRO A 161 -17.98 -1.90 -6.49
N LEU A 162 -17.86 -0.73 -7.12
CA LEU A 162 -18.49 -0.48 -8.41
C LEU A 162 -17.80 -1.29 -9.50
N VAL A 163 -18.60 -1.92 -10.36
CA VAL A 163 -18.10 -2.88 -11.36
C VAL A 163 -18.11 -2.27 -12.75
N ARG A 164 -16.97 -2.34 -13.45
CA ARG A 164 -16.85 -2.09 -14.88
C ARG A 164 -16.39 -3.35 -15.60
N ARG A 165 -17.15 -3.84 -16.57
CA ARG A 165 -16.73 -4.94 -17.43
C ARG A 165 -15.77 -4.47 -18.52
N VAL A 166 -14.70 -5.20 -18.74
CA VAL A 166 -13.64 -4.88 -19.71
C VAL A 166 -13.22 -6.16 -20.43
N GLY A 167 -13.65 -6.33 -21.68
CA GLY A 167 -13.38 -7.56 -22.42
C GLY A 167 -13.98 -8.80 -21.71
N ALA A 168 -13.12 -9.78 -21.42
CA ALA A 168 -13.51 -11.01 -20.71
C ALA A 168 -13.41 -10.88 -19.18
N GLY A 169 -12.79 -9.82 -18.66
CA GLY A 169 -12.63 -9.57 -17.22
C GLY A 169 -13.47 -8.40 -16.72
N GLU A 170 -13.16 -7.96 -15.51
CA GLU A 170 -13.83 -6.82 -14.88
C GLU A 170 -12.92 -6.07 -13.93
N ILE A 171 -13.26 -4.80 -13.70
CA ILE A 171 -12.64 -3.94 -12.71
C ILE A 171 -13.67 -3.70 -11.60
N ARG A 172 -13.26 -3.86 -10.34
CA ARG A 172 -14.03 -3.55 -9.13
C ARG A 172 -13.40 -2.38 -8.42
N LEU A 173 -14.02 -1.22 -8.49
CA LEU A 173 -13.47 0.07 -8.02
C LEU A 173 -14.10 0.51 -6.71
N LEU A 174 -13.24 0.87 -5.75
CA LEU A 174 -13.57 1.78 -4.65
C LEU A 174 -12.66 2.99 -4.71
N SER A 175 -13.24 4.18 -4.63
CA SER A 175 -12.50 5.44 -4.64
C SER A 175 -12.98 6.32 -3.48
N MET A 176 -12.04 7.02 -2.88
CA MET A 176 -12.36 8.06 -1.89
C MET A 176 -13.29 9.14 -2.47
N GLY A 177 -13.19 9.39 -3.78
CA GLY A 177 -14.09 10.31 -4.50
C GLY A 177 -15.55 9.88 -4.55
N LEU A 178 -15.84 8.58 -4.37
CA LEU A 178 -17.22 8.07 -4.31
C LEU A 178 -17.90 8.32 -2.95
N LEU A 179 -17.14 8.72 -1.94
CA LEU A 179 -17.63 9.04 -0.59
C LEU A 179 -17.71 10.55 -0.32
N ALA A 180 -17.17 11.36 -1.22
CA ALA A 180 -17.10 12.79 -1.08
C ALA A 180 -17.98 13.46 -2.15
N ASP A 181 -18.84 14.39 -1.75
CA ASP A 181 -19.41 15.35 -2.71
C ASP A 181 -18.27 16.17 -3.31
N GLU A 182 -18.16 16.22 -4.63
CA GLU A 182 -17.09 16.94 -5.36
C GLU A 182 -17.00 18.43 -4.95
N ASP A 183 -18.10 19.03 -4.52
CA ASP A 183 -18.21 20.44 -4.14
C ASP A 183 -17.91 20.73 -2.66
N GLN A 184 -17.73 19.72 -1.82
CA GLN A 184 -17.36 19.92 -0.42
C GLN A 184 -15.87 19.70 -0.22
N ALA A 185 -15.12 20.77 0.04
CA ALA A 185 -13.77 20.71 0.59
C ALA A 185 -13.83 20.07 1.98
N LEU A 186 -13.93 18.75 2.02
CA LEU A 186 -13.93 17.98 3.26
C LEU A 186 -12.55 18.15 3.91
N LEU A 187 -12.55 18.69 5.11
CA LEU A 187 -11.36 18.77 5.97
C LEU A 187 -11.01 17.36 6.49
N TRP A 188 -10.60 16.47 5.58
CA TRP A 188 -10.09 15.15 5.92
C TRP A 188 -8.78 15.30 6.68
N ARG A 189 -8.82 15.18 7.98
CA ARG A 189 -7.60 15.07 8.78
C ARG A 189 -7.02 13.66 8.63
N GLY A 190 -5.68 13.53 8.65
CA GLY A 190 -4.98 12.28 8.35
C GLY A 190 -5.53 11.02 9.00
N LEU A 191 -5.99 11.08 10.27
CA LEU A 191 -6.60 9.94 10.96
C LEU A 191 -7.94 9.47 10.34
N ILE A 192 -8.74 10.39 9.80
CA ILE A 192 -10.03 10.04 9.15
C ILE A 192 -9.75 9.31 7.84
N VAL A 193 -8.77 9.79 7.07
CA VAL A 193 -8.34 9.15 5.82
C VAL A 193 -7.79 7.75 6.07
N GLN A 194 -6.95 7.58 7.09
CA GLN A 194 -6.43 6.27 7.48
C GLN A 194 -7.55 5.29 7.81
N LYS A 195 -8.57 5.74 8.57
CA LYS A 195 -9.75 4.92 8.89
C LYS A 195 -10.55 4.55 7.66
N ALA A 196 -10.79 5.49 6.75
CA ALA A 196 -11.53 5.22 5.51
C ALA A 196 -10.79 4.21 4.62
N VAL A 197 -9.48 4.35 4.44
CA VAL A 197 -8.67 3.37 3.71
C VAL A 197 -8.71 2.00 4.40
N ALA A 198 -8.64 1.97 5.74
CA ALA A 198 -8.76 0.71 6.49
C ALA A 198 -10.13 0.06 6.24
N GLN A 199 -11.22 0.82 6.32
CA GLN A 199 -12.56 0.33 6.04
C GLN A 199 -12.71 -0.21 4.61
N PHE A 200 -12.12 0.44 3.62
CA PHE A 200 -12.12 -0.06 2.23
C PHE A 200 -11.40 -1.41 2.08
N ILE A 201 -10.40 -1.69 2.90
CA ILE A 201 -9.73 -2.98 2.90
C ILE A 201 -10.52 -4.03 3.69
N GLU A 202 -11.06 -3.67 4.86
CA GLU A 202 -11.69 -4.59 5.81
C GLU A 202 -13.17 -4.86 5.49
N ASP A 203 -13.93 -3.80 5.17
CA ASP A 203 -15.39 -3.84 5.05
C ASP A 203 -15.88 -3.96 3.60
N ALA A 204 -15.00 -3.91 2.60
CA ALA A 204 -15.39 -4.09 1.21
C ALA A 204 -15.39 -5.56 0.79
N ASP A 205 -16.21 -5.87 -0.22
CA ASP A 205 -16.27 -7.20 -0.80
C ASP A 205 -15.26 -7.35 -1.94
N TRP A 206 -14.07 -7.84 -1.59
CA TRP A 206 -13.00 -8.18 -2.52
C TRP A 206 -12.99 -9.67 -2.92
N SER A 207 -14.06 -10.41 -2.63
CA SER A 207 -14.15 -11.85 -2.94
C SER A 207 -13.98 -12.11 -4.42
N GLY A 208 -13.12 -13.05 -4.78
CA GLY A 208 -12.89 -13.44 -6.18
C GLY A 208 -12.07 -12.44 -7.01
N VAL A 209 -11.40 -11.48 -6.36
CA VAL A 209 -10.46 -10.58 -7.01
C VAL A 209 -9.13 -11.30 -7.23
N ASP A 210 -8.64 -11.31 -8.48
CA ASP A 210 -7.37 -11.92 -8.86
C ASP A 210 -6.17 -11.02 -8.52
N TYR A 211 -6.33 -9.70 -8.61
CA TYR A 211 -5.34 -8.67 -8.27
C TYR A 211 -6.01 -7.49 -7.58
N LEU A 212 -5.35 -6.94 -6.55
CA LEU A 212 -5.74 -5.65 -5.97
C LEU A 212 -4.68 -4.60 -6.30
N LEU A 213 -5.04 -3.59 -7.08
CA LEU A 213 -4.22 -2.40 -7.35
C LEU A 213 -4.64 -1.27 -6.41
N ILE A 214 -3.67 -0.62 -5.77
CA ILE A 214 -3.93 0.49 -4.85
C ILE A 214 -3.22 1.73 -5.37
N ASP A 215 -3.97 2.73 -5.78
CA ASP A 215 -3.43 4.04 -6.16
C ASP A 215 -3.18 4.86 -4.89
N THR A 216 -1.92 5.03 -4.51
CA THR A 216 -1.57 5.69 -3.24
C THR A 216 -1.38 7.20 -3.45
N PRO A 217 -1.61 8.05 -2.43
CA PRO A 217 -1.25 9.45 -2.54
C PRO A 217 0.24 9.63 -2.81
N PRO A 218 0.65 10.72 -3.46
CA PRO A 218 2.05 10.98 -3.74
C PRO A 218 2.86 11.21 -2.45
N GLY A 219 4.10 10.74 -2.43
CA GLY A 219 5.02 10.94 -1.30
C GLY A 219 5.06 9.77 -0.32
N THR A 220 5.53 10.07 0.90
CA THR A 220 5.71 9.12 2.00
C THR A 220 4.76 9.51 3.13
N GLY A 221 3.67 8.82 3.28
CA GLY A 221 2.66 9.26 4.22
C GLY A 221 2.07 8.13 5.08
N ASP A 222 1.22 8.55 5.99
CA ASP A 222 0.50 7.71 6.94
C ASP A 222 -0.33 6.60 6.27
N ILE A 223 -0.80 6.86 5.04
CA ILE A 223 -1.58 5.88 4.25
C ILE A 223 -0.70 4.70 3.86
N ALA A 224 0.54 4.93 3.41
CA ALA A 224 1.44 3.85 3.07
C ALA A 224 1.76 2.95 4.28
N MET A 225 1.90 3.54 5.48
CA MET A 225 2.07 2.79 6.72
C MET A 225 0.82 2.00 7.10
N THR A 226 -0.35 2.59 6.94
CA THR A 226 -1.64 1.92 7.19
C THR A 226 -1.80 0.72 6.26
N LEU A 227 -1.54 0.88 4.96
CA LEU A 227 -1.57 -0.19 3.98
C LEU A 227 -0.55 -1.30 4.28
N ALA A 228 0.69 -0.94 4.66
CA ALA A 228 1.72 -1.92 5.03
C ALA A 228 1.33 -2.77 6.24
N ARG A 229 0.58 -2.18 7.18
CA ARG A 229 0.05 -2.88 8.35
C ARG A 229 -1.11 -3.81 8.01
N LEU A 230 -2.03 -3.35 7.16
CA LEU A 230 -3.23 -4.10 6.78
C LEU A 230 -2.93 -5.19 5.75
N LEU A 231 -1.98 -4.94 4.86
CA LEU A 231 -1.63 -5.79 3.72
C LEU A 231 -0.12 -6.09 3.72
N PRO A 232 0.38 -6.90 4.66
CA PRO A 232 1.82 -7.13 4.86
C PRO A 232 2.51 -7.82 3.68
N THR A 233 1.75 -8.46 2.79
CA THR A 233 2.24 -9.09 1.55
C THR A 233 2.27 -8.14 0.36
N MET A 234 1.77 -6.90 0.52
CA MET A 234 1.71 -5.90 -0.53
C MET A 234 3.10 -5.61 -1.11
N GLY A 235 3.16 -5.59 -2.45
CA GLY A 235 4.31 -5.10 -3.19
C GLY A 235 4.08 -3.69 -3.72
N GLN A 236 5.14 -2.94 -3.96
CA GLN A 236 5.06 -1.57 -4.45
C GLN A 236 5.71 -1.42 -5.82
N LEU A 237 4.99 -0.80 -6.76
CA LEU A 237 5.48 -0.32 -8.05
C LEU A 237 5.71 1.18 -7.95
N ILE A 238 6.90 1.65 -8.35
CA ILE A 238 7.25 3.07 -8.25
C ILE A 238 7.14 3.72 -9.62
N VAL A 239 6.23 4.68 -9.75
CA VAL A 239 6.08 5.49 -10.97
C VAL A 239 6.92 6.76 -10.85
N THR A 240 7.73 7.02 -11.87
CA THR A 240 8.56 8.22 -11.98
C THR A 240 8.55 8.76 -13.41
N THR A 241 9.14 9.93 -13.61
CA THR A 241 9.44 10.48 -14.94
C THR A 241 10.96 10.58 -15.14
N PRO A 242 11.49 10.75 -16.36
CA PRO A 242 12.93 10.83 -16.61
C PRO A 242 13.65 11.96 -15.86
N ASN A 243 12.94 12.92 -15.32
CA ASN A 243 13.49 14.10 -14.66
C ASN A 243 14.24 13.74 -13.36
N ARG A 244 15.48 14.25 -13.20
CA ARG A 244 16.34 13.99 -12.01
C ARG A 244 15.68 14.39 -10.68
N ALA A 245 14.86 15.46 -10.67
CA ALA A 245 14.16 15.87 -9.46
C ALA A 245 13.10 14.82 -9.05
N ALA A 246 12.37 14.24 -10.02
CA ALA A 246 11.41 13.16 -9.77
C ALA A 246 12.11 11.92 -9.21
N GLN A 247 13.27 11.54 -9.77
CA GLN A 247 14.05 10.39 -9.31
C GLN A 247 14.47 10.51 -7.85
N ARG A 248 15.02 11.69 -7.45
CA ARG A 248 15.46 11.91 -6.07
C ARG A 248 14.31 11.77 -5.06
N ILE A 249 13.12 12.24 -5.43
CA ILE A 249 11.96 12.15 -4.55
C ILE A 249 11.42 10.70 -4.55
N ALA A 250 11.39 10.04 -5.70
CA ALA A 250 11.02 8.63 -5.81
C ALA A 250 11.98 7.72 -5.03
N ALA A 251 13.29 8.01 -5.04
CA ALA A 251 14.27 7.29 -4.23
C ALA A 251 13.99 7.43 -2.71
N ARG A 252 13.52 8.60 -2.25
CA ARG A 252 13.10 8.79 -0.84
C ARG A 252 11.85 7.98 -0.51
N ALA A 253 10.87 7.97 -1.42
CA ALA A 253 9.67 7.14 -1.26
C ALA A 253 10.03 5.65 -1.20
N ALA A 254 10.97 5.19 -2.01
CA ALA A 254 11.49 3.84 -1.98
C ALA A 254 12.23 3.51 -0.67
N ASP A 255 13.05 4.43 -0.16
CA ASP A 255 13.74 4.24 1.13
C ASP A 255 12.73 4.12 2.28
N PHE A 256 11.70 4.96 2.27
CA PHE A 256 10.59 4.85 3.22
C PHE A 256 9.88 3.49 3.12
N ALA A 257 9.54 3.05 1.91
CA ALA A 257 8.90 1.75 1.68
C ALA A 257 9.75 0.61 2.27
N ARG A 258 11.06 0.61 2.02
CA ARG A 258 11.99 -0.37 2.59
C ARG A 258 12.03 -0.35 4.11
N LYS A 259 12.07 0.84 4.71
CA LYS A 259 12.02 1.01 6.18
C LYS A 259 10.71 0.52 6.77
N SER A 260 9.62 0.64 6.02
CA SER A 260 8.29 0.11 6.37
C SER A 260 8.10 -1.35 5.97
N ASN A 261 9.16 -2.05 5.51
CA ASN A 261 9.15 -3.44 5.04
C ASN A 261 8.22 -3.72 3.85
N ILE A 262 7.90 -2.70 3.06
CA ILE A 262 7.19 -2.87 1.81
C ILE A 262 8.19 -3.30 0.74
N ARG A 263 7.90 -4.41 0.06
CA ARG A 263 8.73 -4.91 -1.03
C ARG A 263 8.55 -4.06 -2.28
N ILE A 264 9.64 -3.49 -2.80
CA ILE A 264 9.62 -2.79 -4.09
C ILE A 264 9.76 -3.82 -5.19
N LEU A 265 8.79 -3.88 -6.10
CA LEU A 265 8.73 -4.87 -7.17
C LEU A 265 9.38 -4.36 -8.47
N GLY A 266 9.37 -3.05 -8.70
CA GLY A 266 9.97 -2.46 -9.87
C GLY A 266 9.67 -0.97 -10.03
N VAL A 267 10.26 -0.40 -11.07
CA VAL A 267 10.08 1.00 -11.47
C VAL A 267 9.34 1.05 -12.81
N ILE A 268 8.43 2.00 -12.94
CA ILE A 268 7.76 2.36 -14.19
C ILE A 268 8.15 3.80 -14.51
N GLU A 269 8.83 4.00 -15.64
CA GLU A 269 9.13 5.34 -16.16
C GLU A 269 7.98 5.79 -17.04
N ASN A 270 7.24 6.80 -16.62
CA ASN A 270 6.19 7.40 -17.42
C ASN A 270 6.70 8.69 -18.09
N MET A 271 6.07 9.08 -19.19
CA MET A 271 6.45 10.26 -19.99
C MET A 271 7.91 10.18 -20.47
N SER A 272 8.35 8.99 -20.91
CA SER A 272 9.75 8.71 -21.26
C SER A 272 10.22 9.48 -22.48
N ALA A 273 9.38 9.67 -23.48
CA ALA A 273 9.61 10.48 -24.65
C ALA A 273 8.28 10.85 -25.31
N PHE A 274 8.27 11.88 -26.10
CA PHE A 274 7.17 12.29 -26.99
C PHE A 274 7.55 11.99 -28.44
N THR A 275 6.67 11.35 -29.19
CA THR A 275 6.84 11.15 -30.63
C THR A 275 5.92 12.14 -31.35
N CYS A 276 6.48 13.05 -32.15
CA CYS A 276 5.69 14.01 -32.92
C CYS A 276 5.02 13.35 -34.13
N SER A 277 4.09 14.03 -34.75
CA SER A 277 3.40 13.57 -35.97
C SER A 277 4.35 13.32 -37.16
N CYS A 278 5.56 13.88 -37.13
CA CYS A 278 6.61 13.64 -38.11
C CYS A 278 7.42 12.34 -37.83
N GLY A 279 7.14 11.63 -36.72
CA GLY A 279 7.85 10.42 -36.32
C GLY A 279 9.12 10.68 -35.50
N GLU A 280 9.51 11.94 -35.27
CA GLU A 280 10.68 12.27 -34.47
C GLU A 280 10.38 12.13 -32.97
N ARG A 281 11.34 11.54 -32.24
CA ARG A 281 11.22 11.25 -30.80
C ARG A 281 11.96 12.30 -29.96
N HIS A 282 11.23 12.99 -29.09
CA HIS A 282 11.75 14.06 -28.25
C HIS A 282 11.74 13.67 -26.77
N ALA A 283 12.88 13.83 -26.11
CA ALA A 283 13.04 13.58 -24.69
C ALA A 283 12.70 14.84 -23.86
N ILE A 284 11.43 15.23 -23.82
CA ILE A 284 10.97 16.48 -23.20
C ILE A 284 11.35 16.58 -21.72
N PHE A 285 11.30 15.46 -20.99
CA PHE A 285 11.60 15.40 -19.55
C PHE A 285 12.99 14.80 -19.25
N GLY A 286 13.87 14.69 -20.25
CA GLY A 286 15.15 14.01 -20.13
C GLY A 286 15.08 12.53 -20.52
N GLN A 287 16.13 11.78 -20.20
CA GLN A 287 16.25 10.36 -20.58
C GLN A 287 16.83 9.54 -19.43
N GLY A 288 16.42 8.26 -19.35
CA GLY A 288 17.08 7.23 -18.54
C GLY A 288 16.83 7.30 -17.03
N GLY A 289 16.03 8.25 -16.56
CA GLY A 289 15.84 8.42 -15.13
C GLY A 289 15.18 7.27 -14.43
N GLY A 290 14.25 6.59 -15.09
CA GLY A 290 13.66 5.36 -14.56
C GLY A 290 14.66 4.21 -14.48
N ALA A 291 15.53 4.08 -15.47
CA ALA A 291 16.60 3.08 -15.46
C ALA A 291 17.62 3.32 -14.35
N ASP A 292 18.04 4.59 -14.17
CA ASP A 292 18.95 4.98 -13.09
C ASP A 292 18.35 4.69 -11.72
N LEU A 293 17.06 5.04 -11.53
CA LEU A 293 16.34 4.74 -10.30
C LEU A 293 16.22 3.23 -10.06
N ALA A 294 15.86 2.46 -11.08
CA ALA A 294 15.74 1.00 -10.99
C ALA A 294 17.09 0.36 -10.58
N ALA A 295 18.19 0.80 -11.20
CA ALA A 295 19.54 0.36 -10.86
C ALA A 295 19.92 0.73 -9.42
N GLN A 296 19.66 1.97 -9.00
CA GLN A 296 19.89 2.44 -7.62
C GLN A 296 19.11 1.61 -6.61
N LEU A 297 17.87 1.26 -6.92
CA LEU A 297 16.99 0.45 -6.06
C LEU A 297 17.24 -1.06 -6.19
N ARG A 298 18.05 -1.51 -7.15
CA ARG A 298 18.30 -2.91 -7.47
C ARG A 298 17.00 -3.68 -7.75
N VAL A 299 16.12 -3.06 -8.52
CA VAL A 299 14.85 -3.63 -8.98
C VAL A 299 14.73 -3.47 -10.50
N PRO A 300 13.89 -4.24 -11.19
CA PRO A 300 13.72 -4.08 -12.64
C PRO A 300 13.06 -2.75 -13.02
N LEU A 301 13.46 -2.16 -14.15
CA LEU A 301 12.65 -1.21 -14.90
C LEU A 301 11.59 -2.03 -15.65
N LEU A 302 10.33 -1.90 -15.27
CA LEU A 302 9.23 -2.73 -15.80
C LEU A 302 8.71 -2.21 -17.14
N ALA A 303 8.59 -0.89 -17.27
CA ALA A 303 8.17 -0.23 -18.49
C ALA A 303 8.73 1.18 -18.59
N SER A 304 8.90 1.65 -19.84
CA SER A 304 9.12 3.06 -20.18
C SER A 304 7.97 3.50 -21.08
N ILE A 305 7.01 4.21 -20.51
CA ILE A 305 5.77 4.61 -21.15
C ILE A 305 5.97 5.96 -21.84
N PRO A 306 5.78 6.06 -23.15
CA PRO A 306 5.88 7.33 -23.87
C PRO A 306 4.80 8.33 -23.46
N LEU A 307 5.03 9.61 -23.71
CA LEU A 307 4.00 10.63 -23.61
C LEU A 307 3.16 10.61 -24.90
N HIS A 308 1.92 10.16 -24.79
CA HIS A 308 0.94 10.17 -25.86
C HIS A 308 -0.18 11.15 -25.57
N GLY A 309 -0.59 11.92 -26.58
CA GLY A 309 -1.78 12.78 -26.50
C GLY A 309 -3.04 11.98 -26.16
N ASP A 310 -3.16 10.79 -26.70
CA ASP A 310 -4.30 9.90 -26.51
C ASP A 310 -4.45 9.40 -25.07
N VAL A 311 -3.36 9.31 -24.29
CA VAL A 311 -3.43 9.00 -22.86
C VAL A 311 -4.17 10.11 -22.11
N ALA A 312 -3.92 11.39 -22.46
CA ALA A 312 -4.59 12.52 -21.84
C ALA A 312 -6.05 12.59 -22.28
N HIS A 313 -6.31 12.57 -23.60
CA HIS A 313 -7.66 12.63 -24.14
C HIS A 313 -8.51 11.41 -23.74
N GLY A 314 -7.93 10.22 -23.78
CA GLY A 314 -8.61 8.99 -23.33
C GLY A 314 -8.93 9.03 -21.85
N SER A 315 -7.99 9.50 -21.02
CA SER A 315 -8.17 9.68 -19.59
C SER A 315 -9.32 10.65 -19.26
N ASP A 316 -9.38 11.78 -19.96
CA ASP A 316 -10.47 12.75 -19.76
C ASP A 316 -11.83 12.23 -20.23
N ALA A 317 -11.86 11.30 -21.16
CA ALA A 317 -13.07 10.67 -21.68
C ALA A 317 -13.39 9.33 -20.97
N GLY A 318 -12.71 8.96 -19.89
CA GLY A 318 -12.90 7.69 -19.17
C GLY A 318 -12.53 6.45 -20.01
N ARG A 319 -11.71 6.62 -21.03
CA ARG A 319 -11.27 5.55 -21.93
C ARG A 319 -9.77 5.34 -21.82
N PRO A 320 -9.30 4.38 -21.01
CA PRO A 320 -7.90 4.01 -20.96
C PRO A 320 -7.34 3.71 -22.34
N VAL A 321 -6.13 4.16 -22.63
CA VAL A 321 -5.53 4.05 -23.97
C VAL A 321 -5.39 2.59 -24.44
N VAL A 322 -5.23 1.66 -23.52
CA VAL A 322 -5.14 0.24 -23.81
C VAL A 322 -6.40 -0.36 -24.47
N THR A 323 -7.54 0.34 -24.43
CA THR A 323 -8.79 -0.09 -25.07
C THR A 323 -8.95 0.44 -26.50
N GLY A 324 -8.07 1.32 -26.97
CA GLY A 324 -8.08 1.87 -28.33
C GLY A 324 -7.53 0.90 -29.38
N GLU A 325 -7.92 1.08 -30.65
CA GLU A 325 -7.36 0.28 -31.76
C GLU A 325 -5.86 0.48 -31.93
N ASP A 326 -5.34 1.65 -31.58
CA ASP A 326 -3.92 2.00 -31.55
C ASP A 326 -3.32 1.85 -30.14
N GLY A 327 -3.97 1.05 -29.30
CA GLY A 327 -3.59 0.82 -27.90
C GLY A 327 -2.11 0.52 -27.79
N ASP A 328 -1.36 1.41 -27.14
CA ASP A 328 0.07 1.27 -26.98
C ASP A 328 0.37 -0.05 -26.27
N GLY A 329 0.94 -1.01 -26.96
CA GLY A 329 1.26 -2.34 -26.45
C GLY A 329 2.10 -2.33 -25.17
N VAL A 330 2.56 -1.15 -24.73
CA VAL A 330 3.37 -0.99 -23.52
C VAL A 330 2.60 -1.39 -22.24
N PHE A 331 1.31 -1.07 -22.11
CA PHE A 331 0.52 -1.48 -20.95
C PHE A 331 0.16 -2.96 -20.99
N SER A 332 -0.10 -3.51 -22.17
CA SER A 332 -0.30 -4.96 -22.34
C SER A 332 1.00 -5.73 -22.03
N ALA A 333 2.13 -5.22 -22.46
CA ALA A 333 3.44 -5.80 -22.14
C ALA A 333 3.76 -5.69 -20.64
N LEU A 334 3.42 -4.56 -19.99
CA LEU A 334 3.57 -4.38 -18.55
C LEU A 334 2.68 -5.38 -17.78
N ALA A 335 1.41 -5.54 -18.17
CA ALA A 335 0.51 -6.52 -17.58
C ALA A 335 1.04 -7.95 -17.74
N ALA A 336 1.48 -8.33 -18.94
CA ALA A 336 2.07 -9.64 -19.19
C ALA A 336 3.29 -9.89 -18.29
N ARG A 337 4.16 -8.89 -18.12
CA ARG A 337 5.33 -8.98 -17.24
C ARG A 337 4.98 -9.07 -15.77
N ILE A 338 3.91 -8.41 -15.32
CA ILE A 338 3.41 -8.56 -13.96
C ILE A 338 2.90 -9.98 -13.74
N LEU A 339 2.15 -10.51 -14.68
CA LEU A 339 1.58 -11.86 -14.61
C LEU A 339 2.66 -12.96 -14.61
N SER A 340 3.75 -12.79 -15.37
CA SER A 340 4.79 -13.82 -15.49
C SER A 340 5.86 -13.74 -14.42
N ASP A 341 6.37 -12.53 -14.13
CA ASP A 341 7.66 -12.39 -13.44
C ASP A 341 7.57 -11.65 -12.11
N VAL A 342 6.64 -10.69 -11.99
CA VAL A 342 6.65 -9.74 -10.87
C VAL A 342 5.77 -10.22 -9.72
N ALA A 343 4.55 -10.58 -10.04
CA ALA A 343 3.53 -11.02 -9.08
C ALA A 343 2.58 -12.02 -9.77
N PRO A 344 3.05 -13.23 -10.12
CA PRO A 344 2.20 -14.21 -10.77
C PRO A 344 0.99 -14.56 -9.89
N PRO A 345 -0.19 -14.81 -10.47
CA PRO A 345 -1.38 -15.19 -9.71
C PRO A 345 -1.14 -16.53 -9.01
N ALA A 346 -1.83 -16.74 -7.88
CA ALA A 346 -1.66 -17.93 -7.06
C ALA A 346 -1.82 -19.26 -7.83
N GLY A 347 -2.69 -19.28 -8.83
CA GLY A 347 -2.88 -20.45 -9.69
C GLY A 347 -1.70 -20.77 -10.63
N ALA A 348 -0.82 -19.83 -10.89
CA ALA A 348 0.40 -20.01 -11.68
C ALA A 348 1.60 -20.43 -10.82
N LEU A 349 1.52 -20.27 -9.49
CA LEU A 349 2.53 -20.72 -8.55
C LEU A 349 2.41 -22.23 -8.36
N GLY A 350 3.54 -22.93 -8.15
CA GLY A 350 3.61 -24.41 -8.04
C GLY A 350 2.73 -25.02 -6.94
N CYS A 351 2.78 -26.35 -6.82
CA CYS A 351 1.89 -27.15 -5.95
C CYS A 351 1.73 -26.67 -4.51
N SER A 352 2.77 -26.09 -3.91
CA SER A 352 2.72 -25.60 -2.52
C SER A 352 1.80 -24.38 -2.34
N ALA A 353 1.78 -23.46 -3.30
CA ALA A 353 0.91 -22.28 -3.23
C ALA A 353 -0.55 -22.64 -3.50
N ARG A 354 -0.81 -23.61 -4.39
CA ARG A 354 -2.17 -24.16 -4.61
C ARG A 354 -2.70 -24.87 -3.36
N LEU A 355 -1.83 -25.55 -2.62
CA LEU A 355 -2.20 -26.20 -1.37
C LEU A 355 -2.57 -25.16 -0.30
N LEU A 356 -1.79 -24.09 -0.17
CA LEU A 356 -2.09 -22.99 0.76
C LEU A 356 -3.41 -22.30 0.43
N ASP A 357 -3.71 -22.06 -0.85
CA ASP A 357 -4.96 -21.48 -1.31
C ASP A 357 -6.15 -22.44 -1.03
N ALA A 358 -5.98 -23.74 -1.25
CA ALA A 358 -7.00 -24.75 -0.95
C ALA A 358 -7.27 -24.84 0.57
N ILE A 359 -6.24 -24.73 1.40
CA ILE A 359 -6.37 -24.73 2.88
C ILE A 359 -7.10 -23.44 3.33
N ALA A 360 -6.75 -22.28 2.78
CA ALA A 360 -7.40 -21.01 3.12
C ALA A 360 -8.90 -21.06 2.81
N ARG A 361 -9.30 -21.52 1.61
CA ARG A 361 -10.70 -21.67 1.23
C ARG A 361 -11.46 -22.70 2.10
N ALA A 362 -10.79 -23.73 2.58
CA ALA A 362 -11.41 -24.74 3.44
C ALA A 362 -11.64 -24.21 4.88
N VAL A 363 -10.85 -23.24 5.32
CA VAL A 363 -10.99 -22.58 6.65
C VAL A 363 -12.10 -21.53 6.62
N ASP A 364 -12.26 -20.81 5.50
CA ASP A 364 -13.31 -19.77 5.33
C ASP A 364 -14.71 -20.38 5.08
N GLY A 365 -14.79 -21.68 4.88
CA GLY A 365 -16.06 -22.43 4.63
C GLY A 365 -16.62 -23.16 5.86
N ILE A 366 -16.08 -22.90 7.06
CA ILE A 366 -16.58 -23.37 8.35
C ILE A 366 -17.03 -22.15 9.17
#